data_913a39fc99f3577a799c44798e163717
#
_entry.id   913a39fc99f3577a799c44798e163717
#
_cell.length_a   1.000
_cell.length_b   1.000
_cell.length_c   1.000
_cell.angle_alpha   90.00
_cell.angle_beta   90.00
_cell.angle_gamma   90.00
#
_symmetry.space_group_name_H-M   'P 1'
#
loop_
_entity.id
_entity.type
_entity.pdbx_description
1 polymer ?
#
loop_
_entity_poly.entity_id
_entity_poly.type
_entity_poly.pdbx_seq_one_letter_code
_entity_poly.pdbx_strand_id
1 'polypeptide(L)'
;KTDLDWLEHLAGTAKMELQYVFQPGSGVQAAVQGRRITVNLGGAGYAFGAAVHELGHSMKAADAKAYAKFESAVLRLAQSDAALEQIARQTAADYLSPDSPARAGLLDAQGNIDAAALNEEISLRLAQELVADPEKLVRAVERDRGLTETFLDFVRGLKNRIAIRLSGSERAMLDEAERTLVNLLRGEAGSV
;
A
#
# COMPACT_ATOMS: atom_id res chain seq x y z
N LYS A 1 17.61 -14.08 4.45
CA LYS A 1 17.30 -13.21 3.29
C LYS A 1 16.85 -11.89 3.84
N THR A 2 17.44 -10.82 3.36
CA THR A 2 17.12 -9.45 3.79
C THR A 2 15.92 -8.91 3.02
N ASP A 3 15.26 -7.87 3.53
CA ASP A 3 14.18 -7.18 2.84
C ASP A 3 14.62 -6.68 1.44
N LEU A 4 15.91 -6.42 1.28
CA LEU A 4 16.52 -6.01 0.01
C LEU A 4 16.54 -7.14 -1.03
N ASP A 5 16.87 -8.39 -0.64
CA ASP A 5 16.82 -9.56 -1.54
C ASP A 5 15.42 -9.77 -2.11
N TRP A 6 14.42 -9.44 -1.29
CA TRP A 6 13.03 -9.53 -1.68
C TRP A 6 12.63 -8.46 -2.70
N LEU A 7 13.01 -7.20 -2.49
CA LEU A 7 12.76 -6.11 -3.43
C LEU A 7 13.44 -6.34 -4.79
N GLU A 8 14.69 -6.83 -4.79
CA GLU A 8 15.40 -7.19 -6.02
C GLU A 8 14.66 -8.25 -6.82
N HIS A 9 14.13 -9.23 -6.10
CA HIS A 9 13.39 -10.29 -6.72
C HIS A 9 12.04 -9.82 -7.31
N LEU A 10 11.34 -8.93 -6.60
CA LEU A 10 10.09 -8.31 -7.01
C LEU A 10 10.29 -7.47 -8.28
N ALA A 11 11.31 -6.62 -8.27
CA ALA A 11 11.68 -5.81 -9.43
C ALA A 11 12.01 -6.69 -10.65
N GLY A 12 12.78 -7.76 -10.47
CA GLY A 12 13.12 -8.71 -11.52
C GLY A 12 11.89 -9.39 -12.14
N THR A 13 10.89 -9.71 -11.32
CA THR A 13 9.63 -10.33 -11.80
C THR A 13 8.77 -9.36 -12.57
N ALA A 14 8.64 -8.15 -12.07
CA ALA A 14 7.90 -7.09 -12.73
C ALA A 14 8.67 -6.55 -13.96
N LYS A 15 9.88 -7.08 -14.25
CA LYS A 15 10.80 -6.57 -15.26
C LYS A 15 11.11 -5.09 -15.06
N MET A 16 11.25 -4.69 -13.80
CA MET A 16 11.59 -3.34 -13.38
C MET A 16 13.05 -3.28 -12.93
N GLU A 17 13.68 -2.13 -13.15
CA GLU A 17 15.01 -1.83 -12.63
C GLU A 17 14.89 -1.39 -11.17
N LEU A 18 15.65 -1.97 -10.26
CA LEU A 18 15.72 -1.56 -8.86
C LEU A 18 16.97 -0.72 -8.62
N GLN A 19 16.77 0.45 -8.05
CA GLN A 19 17.84 1.37 -7.67
C GLN A 19 17.76 1.68 -6.18
N TYR A 20 18.88 1.57 -5.49
CA TYR A 20 19.01 1.99 -4.10
C TYR A 20 19.64 3.36 -4.02
N VAL A 21 19.09 4.22 -3.17
CA VAL A 21 19.66 5.53 -2.82
C VAL A 21 19.76 5.64 -1.29
N PHE A 22 20.66 6.46 -0.81
CA PHE A 22 20.78 6.77 0.60
C PHE A 22 20.60 8.27 0.79
N GLN A 23 19.38 8.67 1.15
CA GLN A 23 18.98 10.08 1.38
C GLN A 23 18.29 10.21 2.74
N PRO A 24 19.07 10.24 3.85
CA PRO A 24 18.50 10.41 5.18
C PRO A 24 17.77 11.76 5.28
N GLY A 25 16.54 11.72 5.82
CA GLY A 25 15.72 12.92 6.01
C GLY A 25 14.93 13.37 4.78
N SER A 26 14.96 12.66 3.66
CA SER A 26 14.19 13.04 2.45
C SER A 26 12.68 12.80 2.58
N GLY A 27 12.22 12.02 3.55
CA GLY A 27 10.82 11.60 3.71
C GLY A 27 10.34 10.60 2.64
N VAL A 28 11.07 10.46 1.53
CA VAL A 28 10.73 9.49 0.48
C VAL A 28 11.35 8.14 0.82
N GLN A 29 10.52 7.09 0.89
CA GLN A 29 10.96 5.72 1.18
C GLN A 29 11.21 4.93 -0.09
N ALA A 30 10.33 5.05 -1.07
CA ALA A 30 10.46 4.48 -2.40
C ALA A 30 9.75 5.37 -3.43
N ALA A 31 10.10 5.22 -4.69
CA ALA A 31 9.43 5.88 -5.80
C ALA A 31 9.51 5.00 -7.06
N VAL A 32 8.46 5.01 -7.87
CA VAL A 32 8.46 4.37 -9.19
C VAL A 32 8.47 5.45 -10.27
N GLN A 33 9.35 5.28 -11.24
CA GLN A 33 9.41 6.11 -12.43
C GLN A 33 9.55 5.24 -13.67
N GLY A 34 8.48 5.09 -14.43
CA GLY A 34 8.44 4.21 -15.58
C GLY A 34 8.69 2.74 -15.17
N ARG A 35 9.84 2.20 -15.55
CA ARG A 35 10.25 0.83 -15.21
C ARG A 35 11.32 0.76 -14.12
N ARG A 36 11.50 1.83 -13.36
CA ARG A 36 12.50 1.90 -12.28
C ARG A 36 11.82 2.08 -10.94
N ILE A 37 12.20 1.24 -9.97
CA ILE A 37 11.86 1.37 -8.55
C ILE A 37 13.10 1.94 -7.86
N THR A 38 13.00 3.10 -7.24
CA THR A 38 14.04 3.69 -6.40
C THR A 38 13.67 3.48 -4.94
N VAL A 39 14.54 2.86 -4.16
CA VAL A 39 14.36 2.61 -2.73
C VAL A 39 15.36 3.41 -1.93
N ASN A 40 14.87 4.22 -0.98
CA ASN A 40 15.72 5.01 -0.11
C ASN A 40 16.07 4.24 1.17
N LEU A 41 17.30 3.78 1.25
CA LEU A 41 17.82 3.06 2.43
C LEU A 41 18.05 3.95 3.65
N GLY A 42 18.05 5.28 3.47
CA GLY A 42 18.17 6.26 4.54
C GLY A 42 16.84 6.62 5.22
N GLY A 43 15.72 6.11 4.70
CA GLY A 43 14.39 6.29 5.28
C GLY A 43 14.11 5.29 6.39
N ALA A 44 13.54 5.75 7.52
CA ALA A 44 13.02 4.85 8.55
C ALA A 44 11.64 4.33 8.08
N GLY A 45 11.61 3.29 7.25
CA GLY A 45 10.34 2.75 6.76
C GLY A 45 10.45 1.29 6.35
N TYR A 46 9.38 0.57 6.54
CA TYR A 46 9.28 -0.84 6.23
C TYR A 46 9.35 -1.07 4.71
N ALA A 47 10.37 -1.80 4.25
CA ALA A 47 10.47 -2.26 2.86
C ALA A 47 9.19 -3.01 2.42
N PHE A 48 8.57 -3.74 3.35
CA PHE A 48 7.28 -4.40 3.15
C PHE A 48 6.15 -3.40 2.82
N GLY A 49 6.04 -2.30 3.58
CA GLY A 49 5.02 -1.29 3.31
C GLY A 49 5.17 -0.64 1.95
N ALA A 50 6.40 -0.27 1.57
CA ALA A 50 6.68 0.24 0.25
C ALA A 50 6.29 -0.76 -0.85
N ALA A 51 6.55 -2.05 -0.62
CA ALA A 51 6.16 -3.09 -1.56
C ALA A 51 4.64 -3.26 -1.69
N VAL A 52 3.88 -3.17 -0.60
CA VAL A 52 2.40 -3.18 -0.63
C VAL A 52 1.89 -2.02 -1.48
N HIS A 53 2.47 -0.84 -1.31
CA HIS A 53 2.15 0.37 -2.07
C HIS A 53 2.40 0.17 -3.57
N GLU A 54 3.61 -0.22 -3.95
CA GLU A 54 4.02 -0.38 -5.36
C GLU A 54 3.24 -1.51 -6.07
N LEU A 55 2.95 -2.59 -5.35
CA LEU A 55 2.10 -3.66 -5.88
C LEU A 55 0.66 -3.23 -6.07
N GLY A 56 0.16 -2.33 -5.23
CA GLY A 56 -1.16 -1.73 -5.40
C GLY A 56 -1.32 -1.02 -6.74
N HIS A 57 -0.32 -0.25 -7.17
CA HIS A 57 -0.29 0.34 -8.52
C HIS A 57 -0.38 -0.73 -9.63
N SER A 58 0.34 -1.85 -9.44
CA SER A 58 0.29 -2.99 -10.37
C SER A 58 -1.09 -3.66 -10.40
N MET A 59 -1.81 -3.68 -9.28
CA MET A 59 -3.17 -4.21 -9.21
C MET A 59 -4.16 -3.34 -9.98
N LYS A 60 -4.05 -2.01 -9.86
CA LYS A 60 -4.85 -1.06 -10.65
C LYS A 60 -4.65 -1.27 -12.14
N ALA A 61 -3.40 -1.43 -12.58
CA ALA A 61 -3.08 -1.68 -13.98
C ALA A 61 -3.66 -3.01 -14.50
N ALA A 62 -3.84 -4.01 -13.64
CA ALA A 62 -4.34 -5.33 -14.02
C ALA A 62 -5.88 -5.44 -13.97
N ASP A 63 -6.53 -4.80 -12.99
CA ASP A 63 -7.99 -4.78 -12.80
C ASP A 63 -8.43 -3.45 -12.19
N ALA A 64 -8.58 -2.44 -13.04
CA ALA A 64 -8.99 -1.10 -12.64
C ALA A 64 -10.35 -1.07 -11.93
N LYS A 65 -11.27 -1.99 -12.27
CA LYS A 65 -12.60 -2.03 -11.67
C LYS A 65 -12.56 -2.57 -10.23
N ALA A 66 -11.82 -3.64 -9.99
CA ALA A 66 -11.62 -4.17 -8.64
C ALA A 66 -10.85 -3.16 -7.78
N TYR A 67 -9.83 -2.52 -8.34
CA TYR A 67 -9.07 -1.49 -7.66
C TYR A 67 -9.94 -0.28 -7.28
N ALA A 68 -10.81 0.21 -8.15
CA ALA A 68 -11.69 1.34 -7.85
C ALA A 68 -12.66 1.05 -6.69
N LYS A 69 -13.12 -0.20 -6.54
CA LYS A 69 -13.92 -0.61 -5.37
C LYS A 69 -13.09 -0.53 -4.09
N PHE A 70 -11.86 -1.04 -4.13
CA PHE A 70 -10.93 -1.00 -3.01
C PHE A 70 -10.59 0.45 -2.63
N GLU A 71 -10.19 1.29 -3.57
CA GLU A 71 -9.88 2.70 -3.36
C GLU A 71 -11.05 3.43 -2.70
N SER A 72 -12.26 3.29 -3.25
CA SER A 72 -13.46 3.91 -2.70
C SER A 72 -13.78 3.43 -1.27
N ALA A 73 -13.54 2.17 -0.97
CA ALA A 73 -13.76 1.60 0.35
C ALA A 73 -12.76 2.16 1.38
N VAL A 74 -11.48 2.20 1.03
CA VAL A 74 -10.41 2.72 1.90
C VAL A 74 -10.58 4.22 2.17
N LEU A 75 -10.92 5.00 1.15
CA LEU A 75 -11.15 6.45 1.32
C LEU A 75 -12.37 6.75 2.20
N ARG A 76 -13.45 5.96 2.08
CA ARG A 76 -14.60 6.08 3.01
C ARG A 76 -14.23 5.72 4.43
N LEU A 77 -13.40 4.68 4.61
CA LEU A 77 -12.92 4.29 5.92
C LEU A 77 -12.13 5.42 6.58
N ALA A 78 -11.25 6.08 5.84
CA ALA A 78 -10.49 7.22 6.36
C ALA A 78 -11.38 8.40 6.79
N GLN A 79 -12.57 8.56 6.20
CA GLN A 79 -13.54 9.58 6.63
C GLN A 79 -14.24 9.25 7.97
N SER A 80 -14.22 7.99 8.38
CA SER A 80 -14.89 7.51 9.60
C SER A 80 -13.95 7.19 10.75
N ASP A 81 -12.63 7.20 10.52
CA ASP A 81 -11.61 6.90 11.51
C ASP A 81 -10.58 8.06 11.58
N ALA A 82 -10.51 8.71 12.73
CA ALA A 82 -9.66 9.90 12.91
C ALA A 82 -8.16 9.64 12.71
N ALA A 83 -7.67 8.43 13.03
CA ALA A 83 -6.26 8.08 12.83
C ALA A 83 -5.96 7.89 11.35
N LEU A 84 -6.86 7.22 10.61
CA LEU A 84 -6.72 7.04 9.16
C LEU A 84 -6.93 8.37 8.41
N GLU A 85 -7.85 9.22 8.87
CA GLU A 85 -8.01 10.57 8.33
C GLU A 85 -6.72 11.39 8.47
N GLN A 86 -6.06 11.31 9.61
CA GLN A 86 -4.79 11.99 9.82
C GLN A 86 -3.71 11.48 8.86
N ILE A 87 -3.60 10.17 8.65
CA ILE A 87 -2.67 9.58 7.67
C ILE A 87 -2.99 10.08 6.26
N ALA A 88 -4.26 10.07 5.87
CA ALA A 88 -4.70 10.56 4.57
C ALA A 88 -4.34 12.04 4.35
N ARG A 89 -4.61 12.89 5.35
CA ARG A 89 -4.27 14.33 5.30
C ARG A 89 -2.76 14.57 5.24
N GLN A 90 -1.97 13.83 6.02
CA GLN A 90 -0.52 13.93 5.98
C GLN A 90 0.01 13.51 4.62
N THR A 91 -0.47 12.39 4.09
CA THR A 91 -0.09 11.91 2.75
C THR A 91 -0.41 12.97 1.70
N ALA A 92 -1.62 13.52 1.71
CA ALA A 92 -2.00 14.60 0.79
C ALA A 92 -1.07 15.82 0.92
N ALA A 93 -0.75 16.24 2.14
CA ALA A 93 0.14 17.39 2.38
C ALA A 93 1.56 17.12 1.84
N ASP A 94 2.09 15.91 2.06
CA ASP A 94 3.42 15.52 1.60
C ASP A 94 3.50 15.53 0.06
N TYR A 95 2.49 14.99 -0.62
CA TYR A 95 2.43 14.94 -2.08
C TYR A 95 2.14 16.32 -2.72
N LEU A 96 1.35 17.16 -2.06
CA LEU A 96 0.99 18.49 -2.57
C LEU A 96 2.04 19.55 -2.27
N SER A 97 3.01 19.28 -1.40
CA SER A 97 4.10 20.20 -1.10
C SER A 97 4.81 20.64 -2.39
N PRO A 98 5.07 21.95 -2.57
CA PRO A 98 5.80 22.43 -3.75
C PRO A 98 7.17 21.79 -3.94
N ASP A 99 7.80 21.42 -2.83
CA ASP A 99 9.15 20.83 -2.79
C ASP A 99 9.12 19.30 -2.88
N SER A 100 7.94 18.68 -2.97
CA SER A 100 7.81 17.23 -3.06
C SER A 100 8.25 16.71 -4.43
N PRO A 101 9.24 15.81 -4.49
CA PRO A 101 9.63 15.17 -5.74
C PRO A 101 8.49 14.32 -6.35
N ALA A 102 7.57 13.83 -5.51
CA ALA A 102 6.43 13.02 -5.93
C ALA A 102 5.33 13.85 -6.60
N ARG A 103 5.29 15.18 -6.34
CA ARG A 103 4.27 16.08 -6.90
C ARG A 103 4.20 16.02 -8.42
N ALA A 104 5.33 15.89 -9.10
CA ALA A 104 5.39 15.83 -10.55
C ALA A 104 4.58 14.66 -11.14
N GLY A 105 4.49 13.54 -10.42
CA GLY A 105 3.69 12.37 -10.81
C GLY A 105 2.18 12.57 -10.65
N LEU A 106 1.77 13.63 -9.94
CA LEU A 106 0.35 13.97 -9.72
C LEU A 106 -0.17 15.05 -10.67
N LEU A 107 0.64 15.55 -11.60
CA LEU A 107 0.21 16.62 -12.49
C LEU A 107 -0.39 16.04 -13.77
N ASP A 108 -1.54 16.59 -14.17
CA ASP A 108 -2.12 16.34 -15.48
C ASP A 108 -1.32 17.06 -16.60
N ALA A 109 -1.72 16.87 -17.85
CA ALA A 109 -1.06 17.49 -18.99
C ALA A 109 -1.13 19.04 -19.00
N GLN A 110 -1.99 19.63 -18.20
CA GLN A 110 -2.18 21.06 -18.01
C GLN A 110 -1.43 21.60 -16.78
N GLY A 111 -0.76 20.75 -16.02
CA GLY A 111 -0.02 21.10 -14.81
C GLY A 111 -0.89 21.26 -13.55
N ASN A 112 -2.16 20.82 -13.60
CA ASN A 112 -3.03 20.77 -12.42
C ASN A 112 -2.85 19.46 -11.68
N ILE A 113 -3.23 19.45 -10.39
CA ILE A 113 -3.25 18.21 -9.62
C ILE A 113 -4.35 17.28 -10.15
N ASP A 114 -3.96 16.08 -10.56
CA ASP A 114 -4.88 14.98 -10.85
C ASP A 114 -5.41 14.39 -9.54
N ALA A 115 -6.67 14.69 -9.23
CA ALA A 115 -7.31 14.21 -8.01
C ALA A 115 -7.42 12.68 -7.96
N ALA A 116 -7.52 12.00 -9.12
CA ALA A 116 -7.57 10.55 -9.15
C ALA A 116 -6.21 9.93 -8.83
N ALA A 117 -5.13 10.52 -9.32
CA ALA A 117 -3.77 10.11 -8.95
C ALA A 117 -3.50 10.34 -7.46
N LEU A 118 -3.90 11.49 -6.91
CA LEU A 118 -3.75 11.76 -5.48
C LEU A 118 -4.55 10.78 -4.61
N ASN A 119 -5.78 10.46 -4.98
CA ASN A 119 -6.61 9.49 -4.26
C ASN A 119 -6.00 8.08 -4.28
N GLU A 120 -5.39 7.69 -5.39
CA GLU A 120 -4.64 6.44 -5.51
C GLU A 120 -3.51 6.39 -4.49
N GLU A 121 -2.66 7.40 -4.43
CA GLU A 121 -1.54 7.49 -3.49
C GLU A 121 -2.01 7.42 -2.03
N ILE A 122 -3.06 8.17 -1.69
CA ILE A 122 -3.65 8.15 -0.35
C ILE A 122 -4.18 6.75 -0.01
N SER A 123 -4.92 6.11 -0.92
CA SER A 123 -5.52 4.80 -0.66
C SER A 123 -4.45 3.70 -0.49
N LEU A 124 -3.38 3.75 -1.26
CA LEU A 124 -2.27 2.82 -1.15
C LEU A 124 -1.47 3.04 0.14
N ARG A 125 -1.28 4.28 0.56
CA ARG A 125 -0.66 4.58 1.86
C ARG A 125 -1.48 4.05 3.02
N LEU A 126 -2.79 4.24 3.00
CA LEU A 126 -3.70 3.69 4.00
C LEU A 126 -3.67 2.16 4.03
N ALA A 127 -3.67 1.53 2.85
CA ALA A 127 -3.56 0.07 2.74
C ALA A 127 -2.24 -0.46 3.31
N GLN A 128 -1.14 0.21 3.04
CA GLN A 128 0.17 -0.08 3.61
C GLN A 128 0.12 -0.10 5.13
N GLU A 129 -0.45 0.93 5.75
CA GLU A 129 -0.57 1.04 7.21
C GLU A 129 -1.47 -0.04 7.82
N LEU A 130 -2.57 -0.37 7.13
CA LEU A 130 -3.53 -1.36 7.61
C LEU A 130 -2.99 -2.80 7.48
N VAL A 131 -2.34 -3.13 6.37
CA VAL A 131 -1.78 -4.48 6.16
C VAL A 131 -0.57 -4.73 7.08
N ALA A 132 0.18 -3.68 7.42
CA ALA A 132 1.32 -3.79 8.34
C ALA A 132 0.91 -3.97 9.82
N ASP A 133 -0.34 -3.64 10.17
CA ASP A 133 -0.85 -3.71 11.55
C ASP A 133 -2.21 -4.45 11.58
N PRO A 134 -2.22 -5.78 11.87
CA PRO A 134 -3.44 -6.57 11.91
C PRO A 134 -4.49 -6.05 12.90
N GLU A 135 -4.09 -5.45 14.02
CA GLU A 135 -5.04 -4.90 14.98
C GLU A 135 -5.73 -3.64 14.44
N LYS A 136 -4.98 -2.78 13.75
CA LYS A 136 -5.59 -1.64 13.03
C LYS A 136 -6.54 -2.13 11.95
N LEU A 137 -6.13 -3.14 11.18
CA LEU A 137 -6.96 -3.71 10.13
C LEU A 137 -8.29 -4.22 10.69
N VAL A 138 -8.27 -4.99 11.79
CA VAL A 138 -9.48 -5.47 12.47
C VAL A 138 -10.38 -4.32 12.87
N ARG A 139 -9.87 -3.37 13.64
CA ARG A 139 -10.65 -2.21 14.11
C ARG A 139 -11.29 -1.42 12.96
N ALA A 140 -10.56 -1.33 11.84
CA ALA A 140 -11.02 -0.59 10.68
C ALA A 140 -12.18 -1.27 9.94
N VAL A 141 -12.17 -2.61 9.85
CA VAL A 141 -13.09 -3.33 8.95
C VAL A 141 -14.13 -4.20 9.68
N GLU A 142 -13.98 -4.45 11.01
CA GLU A 142 -14.83 -5.38 11.78
C GLU A 142 -16.35 -5.06 11.72
N ARG A 143 -16.69 -3.80 11.48
CA ARG A 143 -18.07 -3.31 11.46
C ARG A 143 -18.69 -3.28 10.07
N ASP A 144 -17.91 -3.53 9.03
CA ASP A 144 -18.35 -3.47 7.64
C ASP A 144 -17.89 -4.73 6.88
N ARG A 145 -18.83 -5.66 6.73
CA ARG A 145 -18.59 -6.92 6.02
C ARG A 145 -18.11 -6.70 4.57
N GLY A 146 -18.68 -5.72 3.87
CA GLY A 146 -18.32 -5.42 2.49
C GLY A 146 -16.89 -4.86 2.40
N LEU A 147 -16.50 -4.06 3.39
CA LEU A 147 -15.13 -3.56 3.50
C LEU A 147 -14.17 -4.70 3.82
N THR A 148 -14.53 -5.60 4.74
CA THR A 148 -13.73 -6.79 5.08
C THR A 148 -13.50 -7.67 3.83
N GLU A 149 -14.54 -7.93 3.04
CA GLU A 149 -14.44 -8.68 1.78
C GLU A 149 -13.50 -7.97 0.78
N THR A 150 -13.62 -6.66 0.65
CA THR A 150 -12.77 -5.85 -0.25
C THR A 150 -11.28 -5.90 0.15
N PHE A 151 -10.99 -5.82 1.45
CA PHE A 151 -9.61 -5.96 1.96
C PHE A 151 -9.09 -7.38 1.80
N LEU A 152 -9.91 -8.40 1.99
CA LEU A 152 -9.54 -9.78 1.77
C LEU A 152 -9.16 -10.02 0.30
N ASP A 153 -9.92 -9.49 -0.63
CA ASP A 153 -9.61 -9.58 -2.06
C ASP A 153 -8.30 -8.85 -2.40
N PHE A 154 -8.06 -7.68 -1.79
CA PHE A 154 -6.80 -6.96 -1.93
C PHE A 154 -5.61 -7.76 -1.41
N VAL A 155 -5.66 -8.28 -0.17
CA VAL A 155 -4.59 -9.09 0.42
C VAL A 155 -4.32 -10.35 -0.40
N ARG A 156 -5.37 -11.04 -0.88
CA ARG A 156 -5.23 -12.20 -1.77
C ARG A 156 -4.62 -11.83 -3.11
N GLY A 157 -5.01 -10.70 -3.67
CA GLY A 157 -4.39 -10.15 -4.86
C GLY A 157 -2.89 -9.92 -4.70
N LEU A 158 -2.47 -9.34 -3.56
CA LEU A 158 -1.06 -9.20 -3.20
C LEU A 158 -0.39 -10.56 -3.10
N LYS A 159 -0.94 -11.49 -2.30
CA LYS A 159 -0.38 -12.84 -2.10
C LYS A 159 -0.19 -13.57 -3.44
N ASN A 160 -1.17 -13.56 -4.32
CA ASN A 160 -1.10 -14.24 -5.61
C ASN A 160 0.01 -13.68 -6.51
N ARG A 161 0.31 -12.39 -6.41
CA ARG A 161 1.39 -11.74 -7.18
C ARG A 161 2.77 -11.99 -6.59
N ILE A 162 2.84 -12.21 -5.28
CA ILE A 162 4.09 -12.29 -4.52
C ILE A 162 4.37 -13.73 -4.04
N ALA A 163 3.38 -14.65 -4.11
CA ALA A 163 3.33 -15.94 -3.40
C ALA A 163 4.59 -16.81 -3.50
N ILE A 164 5.36 -16.71 -4.58
CA ILE A 164 6.55 -17.56 -4.80
C ILE A 164 7.78 -17.01 -4.06
N ARG A 165 7.73 -15.81 -3.45
CA ARG A 165 8.91 -14.98 -3.28
C ARG A 165 9.05 -14.16 -1.99
N LEU A 166 8.06 -14.23 -1.12
CA LEU A 166 8.12 -13.59 0.19
C LEU A 166 9.11 -14.28 1.10
N SER A 167 9.87 -13.52 1.89
CA SER A 167 10.56 -14.03 3.07
C SER A 167 9.55 -14.65 4.04
N GLY A 168 10.01 -15.50 4.96
CA GLY A 168 9.13 -16.16 5.93
C GLY A 168 8.30 -15.16 6.75
N SER A 169 8.89 -14.04 7.16
CA SER A 169 8.23 -13.00 7.95
C SER A 169 7.16 -12.24 7.17
N GLU A 170 7.42 -11.85 5.93
CA GLU A 170 6.46 -11.11 5.09
C GLU A 170 5.28 -11.99 4.67
N ARG A 171 5.56 -13.26 4.36
CA ARG A 171 4.50 -14.24 4.13
C ARG A 171 3.63 -14.37 5.37
N ALA A 172 4.24 -14.48 6.56
CA ALA A 172 3.51 -14.57 7.82
C ALA A 172 2.62 -13.34 8.07
N MET A 173 3.07 -12.13 7.74
CA MET A 173 2.24 -10.91 7.86
C MET A 173 1.02 -10.94 6.93
N LEU A 174 1.20 -11.32 5.66
CA LEU A 174 0.07 -11.43 4.72
C LEU A 174 -0.86 -12.60 5.07
N ASP A 175 -0.31 -13.72 5.54
CA ASP A 175 -1.10 -14.87 6.00
C ASP A 175 -1.90 -14.50 7.26
N GLU A 176 -1.33 -13.73 8.17
CA GLU A 176 -2.01 -13.20 9.35
C GLU A 176 -3.13 -12.24 8.96
N ALA A 177 -2.87 -11.28 8.08
CA ALA A 177 -3.88 -10.34 7.59
C ALA A 177 -5.03 -11.09 6.90
N GLU A 178 -4.74 -12.08 6.04
CA GLU A 178 -5.77 -12.90 5.40
C GLU A 178 -6.56 -13.70 6.42
N ARG A 179 -5.90 -14.39 7.36
CA ARG A 179 -6.54 -15.19 8.40
C ARG A 179 -7.48 -14.32 9.25
N THR A 180 -7.03 -13.16 9.65
CA THR A 180 -7.81 -12.19 10.41
C THR A 180 -9.07 -11.78 9.68
N LEU A 181 -8.96 -11.41 8.40
CA LEU A 181 -10.12 -11.02 7.59
C LEU A 181 -11.09 -12.19 7.36
N VAL A 182 -10.59 -13.40 7.15
CA VAL A 182 -11.42 -14.60 7.03
C VAL A 182 -12.17 -14.90 8.32
N ASN A 183 -11.54 -14.79 9.49
CA ASN A 183 -12.18 -15.02 10.78
C ASN A 183 -13.27 -13.97 11.06
N LEU A 184 -13.03 -12.69 10.72
CA LEU A 184 -14.06 -11.65 10.79
C LEU A 184 -15.28 -11.99 9.94
N LEU A 185 -15.09 -12.46 8.71
CA LEU A 185 -16.19 -12.83 7.82
C LEU A 185 -16.99 -14.04 8.31
N ARG A 186 -16.35 -14.96 9.06
CA ARG A 186 -16.99 -16.13 9.66
C ARG A 186 -17.69 -15.82 10.97
N GLY A 187 -17.51 -14.61 11.52
CA GLY A 187 -18.02 -14.27 12.85
C GLY A 187 -17.20 -14.89 13.99
N GLU A 188 -15.99 -15.36 13.70
CA GLU A 188 -15.05 -15.98 14.65
C GLU A 188 -14.12 -14.95 15.32
N ALA A 189 -14.37 -13.68 15.13
CA ALA A 189 -13.61 -12.58 15.73
C ALA A 189 -13.96 -12.46 17.21
N GLY A 190 -13.20 -13.14 18.07
CA GLY A 190 -13.41 -13.07 19.53
C GLY A 190 -12.64 -14.09 20.35
N SER A 191 -11.64 -14.75 19.79
CA SER A 191 -10.77 -15.66 20.54
C SER A 191 -9.31 -15.30 20.30
N VAL A 192 -8.87 -14.20 20.91
CA VAL A 192 -7.47 -13.90 21.20
C VAL A 192 -7.38 -13.54 22.68
#